data_1381dbf4190ef06152b609df2f9c06fe
#
_entry.id   1381dbf4190ef06152b609df2f9c06fe
#
_cell.length_a   1.000
_cell.length_b   1.000
_cell.length_c   1.000
_cell.angle_alpha   90.00
_cell.angle_beta   90.00
_cell.angle_gamma   90.00
#
_symmetry.space_group_name_H-M   'P 1'
#
loop_
_entity.id
_entity.type
_entity.pdbx_description
1 polymer ?
#
loop_
_entity_poly.entity_id
_entity_poly.type
_entity_poly.pdbx_seq_one_letter_code
_entity_poly.pdbx_strand_id
1 'polypeptide(L)'
;MKQQHYEVIVAGAGVGGVSAAVAAARAGANVLLIEAGEVIGGTGVHSPVGLVCNFRDSNLRPINTGLHCEFFPDFYESPALFPAPEPWCGPAIETYDHRQLLERYQSILAAEKNLTVCAGTRVVEAAAKDGQLQRVRTEGREVGWLKASVWIDSTADGNLSALAGAEFQIGRDGDGALQPSTLTFGLTNIDFAKAGVDYPTDRLPNWAEMIAFNNAVSVVYREAKAAGEVDIPKNEVFGLPYPDGKSLLFNNTRVLGVDPTKPGSVEDAKREGERQVNQLIAALKRHPAFANATVDFISTKMGVREGRRVVGDYILTAEDCLRPAKFDDMIAACAYMIDIHNPSGSGSQLEIIPPPGYYHIPYRSIRAKGFRNLLLGSRCISGTHEAHSSYRVMAPLCAIGQAAGVAAALTATLGKSDVRELDSAEIRHALHEQGAFVEGEMTDPKLNQGR
;
A
#
# COMPACT_ATOMS: atom_id res chain seq x y z
N MET A 1 8.50 -2.72 35.73
CA MET A 1 9.03 -2.35 34.40
C MET A 1 8.95 -0.84 34.26
N LYS A 2 10.03 -0.15 33.84
CA LYS A 2 9.99 1.29 33.55
C LYS A 2 9.00 1.47 32.39
N GLN A 3 7.99 2.32 32.59
CA GLN A 3 7.01 2.66 31.56
C GLN A 3 7.77 3.43 30.47
N GLN A 4 8.01 2.79 29.32
CA GLN A 4 8.76 3.38 28.24
C GLN A 4 7.84 4.35 27.49
N HIS A 5 8.20 5.62 27.44
CA HIS A 5 7.47 6.66 26.73
C HIS A 5 8.15 6.93 25.39
N TYR A 6 7.37 6.85 24.32
CA TYR A 6 7.79 7.23 22.96
C TYR A 6 7.11 8.54 22.57
N GLU A 7 7.74 9.34 21.75
CA GLU A 7 7.10 10.52 21.18
C GLU A 7 6.09 10.12 20.11
N VAL A 8 6.46 9.13 19.27
CA VAL A 8 5.60 8.58 18.23
C VAL A 8 5.56 7.06 18.32
N ILE A 9 4.37 6.48 18.29
CA ILE A 9 4.19 5.03 18.06
C ILE A 9 3.43 4.81 16.76
N VAL A 10 4.01 3.99 15.89
CA VAL A 10 3.42 3.56 14.61
C VAL A 10 2.97 2.11 14.75
N ALA A 11 1.70 1.83 14.53
CA ALA A 11 1.14 0.48 14.53
C ALA A 11 0.96 -0.03 13.10
N GLY A 12 1.67 -1.12 12.74
CA GLY A 12 1.72 -1.72 11.41
C GLY A 12 2.94 -1.31 10.60
N ALA A 13 3.71 -2.29 10.12
CA ALA A 13 4.95 -2.11 9.37
C ALA A 13 4.82 -2.49 7.88
N GLY A 14 3.72 -2.12 7.23
CA GLY A 14 3.60 -2.08 5.77
C GLY A 14 4.33 -0.87 5.19
N VAL A 15 4.23 -0.63 3.88
CA VAL A 15 4.90 0.49 3.21
C VAL A 15 4.62 1.83 3.90
N GLY A 16 3.36 2.12 4.24
CA GLY A 16 3.01 3.36 4.94
C GLY A 16 3.60 3.44 6.34
N GLY A 17 3.59 2.33 7.11
CA GLY A 17 4.14 2.31 8.48
C GLY A 17 5.66 2.41 8.53
N VAL A 18 6.36 1.73 7.61
CA VAL A 18 7.83 1.88 7.46
C VAL A 18 8.15 3.33 7.11
N SER A 19 7.44 3.91 6.14
CA SER A 19 7.62 5.33 5.75
C SER A 19 7.36 6.27 6.92
N ALA A 20 6.26 6.04 7.67
CA ALA A 20 5.91 6.89 8.81
C ALA A 20 6.96 6.83 9.93
N ALA A 21 7.45 5.63 10.25
CA ALA A 21 8.44 5.46 11.29
C ALA A 21 9.79 6.10 10.94
N VAL A 22 10.28 5.89 9.71
CA VAL A 22 11.52 6.48 9.21
C VAL A 22 11.40 8.01 9.16
N ALA A 23 10.30 8.53 8.59
CA ALA A 23 10.08 9.97 8.47
C ALA A 23 9.99 10.66 9.84
N ALA A 24 9.30 10.04 10.80
CA ALA A 24 9.20 10.57 12.15
C ALA A 24 10.57 10.57 12.87
N ALA A 25 11.35 9.51 12.71
CA ALA A 25 12.69 9.43 13.27
C ALA A 25 13.63 10.51 12.69
N ARG A 26 13.61 10.71 11.36
CA ARG A 26 14.37 11.75 10.68
C ARG A 26 13.94 13.16 11.04
N ALA A 27 12.67 13.35 11.42
CA ALA A 27 12.16 14.60 11.98
C ALA A 27 12.46 14.77 13.48
N GLY A 28 13.29 13.89 14.08
CA GLY A 28 13.84 14.02 15.42
C GLY A 28 13.07 13.33 16.54
N ALA A 29 11.95 12.66 16.27
CA ALA A 29 11.16 11.98 17.28
C ALA A 29 11.78 10.65 17.72
N ASN A 30 11.56 10.26 19.00
CA ASN A 30 11.80 8.90 19.50
C ASN A 30 10.63 7.99 19.11
N VAL A 31 10.86 7.00 18.23
CA VAL A 31 9.83 6.25 17.53
C VAL A 31 9.83 4.77 17.93
N LEU A 32 8.64 4.20 18.10
CA LEU A 32 8.41 2.76 18.14
C LEU A 32 7.55 2.34 16.95
N LEU A 33 8.04 1.42 16.14
CA LEU A 33 7.29 0.75 15.08
C LEU A 33 6.87 -0.65 15.56
N ILE A 34 5.57 -0.91 15.60
CA ILE A 34 4.99 -2.19 16.03
C ILE A 34 4.44 -2.93 14.80
N GLU A 35 4.80 -4.21 14.67
CA GLU A 35 4.26 -5.11 13.64
C GLU A 35 3.72 -6.40 14.28
N ALA A 36 2.49 -6.75 13.93
CA ALA A 36 1.84 -7.96 14.44
C ALA A 36 2.46 -9.26 13.91
N GLY A 37 3.01 -9.22 12.71
CA GLY A 37 3.73 -10.33 12.10
C GLY A 37 5.19 -10.40 12.57
N GLU A 38 5.80 -11.58 12.44
CA GLU A 38 7.21 -11.80 12.77
C GLU A 38 8.16 -11.03 11.83
N VAL A 39 7.69 -10.71 10.62
CA VAL A 39 8.46 -10.02 9.58
C VAL A 39 7.66 -8.81 9.11
N ILE A 40 8.35 -7.68 8.98
CA ILE A 40 7.83 -6.41 8.46
C ILE A 40 7.57 -6.47 6.94
N GLY A 41 6.98 -5.42 6.38
CA GLY A 41 6.86 -5.21 4.93
C GLY A 41 5.43 -5.24 4.39
N GLY A 42 4.47 -5.71 5.21
CA GLY A 42 3.05 -5.70 4.83
C GLY A 42 2.77 -6.42 3.50
N THR A 43 1.79 -5.93 2.74
CA THR A 43 1.38 -6.53 1.45
C THR A 43 2.51 -6.47 0.41
N GLY A 44 3.31 -5.41 0.38
CA GLY A 44 4.42 -5.28 -0.59
C GLY A 44 5.43 -6.43 -0.52
N VAL A 45 5.62 -7.02 0.66
CA VAL A 45 6.55 -8.14 0.89
C VAL A 45 5.81 -9.48 0.95
N HIS A 46 4.70 -9.56 1.69
CA HIS A 46 4.05 -10.83 2.02
C HIS A 46 2.99 -11.30 1.04
N SER A 47 2.49 -10.39 0.20
CA SER A 47 1.55 -10.65 -0.89
C SER A 47 1.86 -9.72 -2.07
N PRO A 48 3.07 -9.83 -2.65
CA PRO A 48 3.52 -8.88 -3.66
C PRO A 48 2.62 -8.92 -4.90
N VAL A 49 2.32 -7.74 -5.43
CA VAL A 49 1.68 -7.61 -6.75
C VAL A 49 2.75 -7.63 -7.84
N GLY A 50 4.00 -7.35 -7.50
CA GLY A 50 5.14 -7.34 -8.43
C GLY A 50 5.27 -6.05 -9.24
N LEU A 51 4.31 -5.15 -9.13
CA LEU A 51 4.30 -3.86 -9.82
C LEU A 51 4.14 -2.71 -8.84
N VAL A 52 4.82 -1.60 -9.15
CA VAL A 52 4.52 -0.27 -8.62
C VAL A 52 4.02 0.58 -9.77
N CYS A 53 2.83 1.14 -9.62
CA CYS A 53 2.14 1.88 -10.67
C CYS A 53 2.01 3.35 -10.31
N ASN A 54 2.06 4.20 -11.34
CA ASN A 54 1.61 5.60 -11.31
C ASN A 54 2.25 6.46 -10.21
N PHE A 55 3.57 6.39 -10.11
CA PHE A 55 4.37 7.28 -9.27
C PHE A 55 4.84 8.55 -10.02
N ARG A 56 4.36 8.75 -11.27
CA ARG A 56 4.61 9.90 -12.15
C ARG A 56 3.30 10.48 -12.63
N ASP A 57 3.30 11.77 -12.95
CA ASP A 57 2.17 12.46 -13.59
C ASP A 57 2.10 12.18 -15.10
N SER A 58 1.10 12.76 -15.79
CA SER A 58 0.92 12.61 -17.24
C SER A 58 2.09 13.15 -18.09
N ASN A 59 2.98 13.95 -17.51
CA ASN A 59 4.20 14.47 -18.15
C ASN A 59 5.46 13.69 -17.71
N LEU A 60 5.29 12.52 -17.11
CA LEU A 60 6.37 11.66 -16.58
C LEU A 60 7.15 12.28 -15.41
N ARG A 61 6.69 13.38 -14.81
CA ARG A 61 7.31 13.96 -13.63
C ARG A 61 7.02 13.07 -12.42
N PRO A 62 8.04 12.66 -11.63
CA PRO A 62 7.82 11.94 -10.39
C PRO A 62 6.99 12.77 -9.39
N ILE A 63 5.91 12.18 -8.87
CA ILE A 63 5.02 12.80 -7.87
C ILE A 63 4.97 12.02 -6.55
N ASN A 64 5.64 10.89 -6.49
CA ASN A 64 5.88 10.15 -5.26
C ASN A 64 7.38 9.98 -5.12
N THR A 65 8.04 10.94 -4.45
CA THR A 65 9.49 10.98 -4.20
C THR A 65 9.79 10.79 -2.70
N GLY A 66 10.93 11.24 -2.21
CA GLY A 66 11.33 11.03 -0.82
C GLY A 66 11.63 9.56 -0.53
N LEU A 67 11.02 8.99 0.50
CA LEU A 67 11.26 7.60 0.89
C LEU A 67 10.92 6.59 -0.22
N HIS A 68 10.01 6.93 -1.13
CA HIS A 68 9.73 6.06 -2.26
C HIS A 68 10.95 5.89 -3.17
N CYS A 69 11.78 6.93 -3.36
CA CYS A 69 13.04 6.83 -4.10
C CYS A 69 14.05 5.92 -3.39
N GLU A 70 14.07 5.91 -2.05
CA GLU A 70 14.97 5.04 -1.30
C GLU A 70 14.51 3.57 -1.31
N PHE A 71 13.20 3.33 -1.33
CA PHE A 71 12.65 1.98 -1.44
C PHE A 71 12.82 1.39 -2.84
N PHE A 72 12.77 2.24 -3.87
CA PHE A 72 12.81 1.87 -5.27
C PHE A 72 13.78 2.78 -6.07
N PRO A 73 15.08 2.79 -5.75
CA PRO A 73 16.04 3.71 -6.39
C PRO A 73 16.10 3.52 -7.91
N ASP A 74 16.05 2.26 -8.37
CA ASP A 74 16.18 1.92 -9.79
C ASP A 74 15.07 2.55 -10.67
N PHE A 75 13.90 2.86 -10.08
CA PHE A 75 12.76 3.45 -10.82
C PHE A 75 12.98 4.90 -11.26
N TYR A 76 13.95 5.58 -10.68
CA TYR A 76 14.23 6.98 -10.97
C TYR A 76 15.47 7.17 -11.84
N GLU A 77 16.28 6.13 -11.98
CA GLU A 77 17.51 6.13 -12.78
C GLU A 77 17.26 5.75 -14.25
N SER A 78 16.19 5.01 -14.53
CA SER A 78 15.82 4.57 -15.86
C SER A 78 14.56 5.28 -16.37
N PRO A 79 14.44 5.51 -17.70
CA PRO A 79 13.15 5.84 -18.29
C PRO A 79 12.17 4.70 -18.02
N ALA A 80 10.91 5.02 -17.68
CA ALA A 80 9.87 4.06 -17.32
C ALA A 80 9.90 2.83 -18.26
N LEU A 81 10.11 1.65 -17.69
CA LEU A 81 10.26 0.39 -18.44
C LEU A 81 9.00 0.01 -19.23
N PHE A 82 7.85 0.54 -18.80
CA PHE A 82 6.58 0.30 -19.46
C PHE A 82 5.82 1.60 -19.67
N PRO A 83 5.94 2.26 -20.83
CA PRO A 83 4.86 3.12 -21.27
C PRO A 83 3.64 2.23 -21.47
N ALA A 84 2.74 2.17 -20.49
CA ALA A 84 1.48 1.49 -20.67
C ALA A 84 0.69 2.23 -21.75
N PRO A 85 0.18 1.55 -22.78
CA PRO A 85 -0.73 2.18 -23.73
C PRO A 85 -1.99 2.59 -22.96
N GLU A 86 -2.49 3.77 -23.24
CA GLU A 86 -3.82 4.16 -22.73
C GLU A 86 -4.84 3.05 -23.09
N PRO A 87 -5.76 2.70 -22.21
CA PRO A 87 -6.16 3.40 -20.96
C PRO A 87 -5.66 2.75 -19.66
N TRP A 88 -4.63 1.94 -19.65
CA TRP A 88 -4.17 1.16 -18.51
C TRP A 88 -3.09 1.87 -17.69
N CYS A 89 -3.33 2.07 -16.41
CA CYS A 89 -2.34 2.39 -15.37
C CYS A 89 -1.45 3.64 -15.53
N GLY A 90 -1.67 4.55 -16.47
CA GLY A 90 -0.82 5.75 -16.63
C GLY A 90 0.65 5.43 -17.04
N PRO A 91 1.52 6.44 -17.10
CA PRO A 91 2.77 6.36 -17.87
C PRO A 91 3.94 5.65 -17.16
N ALA A 92 3.79 5.20 -15.91
CA ALA A 92 4.91 4.60 -15.18
C ALA A 92 4.47 3.36 -14.40
N ILE A 93 4.90 2.20 -14.88
CA ILE A 93 4.78 0.90 -14.20
C ILE A 93 6.17 0.30 -14.13
N GLU A 94 6.60 -0.08 -12.93
CA GLU A 94 7.89 -0.72 -12.69
C GLU A 94 7.71 -2.02 -11.92
N THR A 95 8.57 -3.00 -12.19
CA THR A 95 8.58 -4.28 -11.47
C THR A 95 9.56 -4.23 -10.31
N TYR A 96 9.25 -4.94 -9.22
CA TYR A 96 10.12 -5.02 -8.07
C TYR A 96 10.21 -6.45 -7.51
N ASP A 97 11.35 -6.77 -6.90
CA ASP A 97 11.53 -7.99 -6.12
C ASP A 97 11.17 -7.72 -4.65
N HIS A 98 10.18 -8.46 -4.15
CA HIS A 98 9.70 -8.29 -2.77
C HIS A 98 10.74 -8.68 -1.71
N ARG A 99 11.72 -9.53 -2.03
CA ARG A 99 12.82 -9.92 -1.14
C ARG A 99 13.79 -8.76 -0.98
N GLN A 100 14.17 -8.13 -2.11
CA GLN A 100 15.01 -6.93 -2.10
C GLN A 100 14.31 -5.76 -1.39
N LEU A 101 13.00 -5.61 -1.57
CA LEU A 101 12.23 -4.59 -0.85
C LEU A 101 12.28 -4.80 0.66
N LEU A 102 12.18 -6.04 1.14
CA LEU A 102 12.33 -6.37 2.56
C LEU A 102 13.71 -6.00 3.08
N GLU A 103 14.77 -6.36 2.37
CA GLU A 103 16.16 -6.03 2.72
C GLU A 103 16.37 -4.51 2.80
N ARG A 104 15.83 -3.75 1.84
CA ARG A 104 15.88 -2.29 1.84
C ARG A 104 15.15 -1.69 3.05
N TYR A 105 13.94 -2.18 3.36
CA TYR A 105 13.21 -1.73 4.56
C TYR A 105 14.01 -2.00 5.83
N GLN A 106 14.56 -3.19 5.99
CA GLN A 106 15.37 -3.55 7.15
C GLN A 106 16.63 -2.67 7.28
N SER A 107 17.33 -2.43 6.17
CA SER A 107 18.53 -1.59 6.14
C SER A 107 18.23 -0.14 6.53
N ILE A 108 17.16 0.44 5.95
CA ILE A 108 16.76 1.83 6.22
C ILE A 108 16.32 1.98 7.68
N LEU A 109 15.49 1.07 8.18
CA LEU A 109 15.03 1.10 9.58
C LEU A 109 16.20 0.97 10.56
N ALA A 110 17.17 0.11 10.28
CA ALA A 110 18.35 -0.11 11.13
C ALA A 110 19.30 1.10 11.16
N ALA A 111 19.27 1.97 10.14
CA ALA A 111 20.07 3.17 10.10
C ALA A 111 19.56 4.29 11.02
N GLU A 112 18.28 4.26 11.41
CA GLU A 112 17.66 5.30 12.24
C GLU A 112 17.88 5.02 13.73
N LYS A 113 18.72 5.84 14.39
CA LYS A 113 19.19 5.62 15.78
C LYS A 113 18.10 5.79 16.84
N ASN A 114 17.10 6.60 16.55
CA ASN A 114 15.98 6.94 17.44
C ASN A 114 14.69 6.18 17.07
N LEU A 115 14.83 5.07 16.33
CA LEU A 115 13.74 4.21 15.94
C LEU A 115 13.95 2.78 16.48
N THR A 116 12.94 2.27 17.17
CA THR A 116 12.87 0.88 17.63
C THR A 116 11.82 0.12 16.83
N VAL A 117 12.17 -1.06 16.33
CA VAL A 117 11.23 -1.94 15.61
C VAL A 117 10.87 -3.12 16.50
N CYS A 118 9.57 -3.36 16.68
CA CYS A 118 9.03 -4.44 17.49
C CYS A 118 8.08 -5.31 16.64
N ALA A 119 8.64 -6.30 15.94
CA ALA A 119 7.90 -7.32 15.20
C ALA A 119 7.44 -8.45 16.13
N GLY A 120 6.40 -9.20 15.73
CA GLY A 120 5.78 -10.23 16.56
C GLY A 120 5.00 -9.63 17.74
N THR A 121 4.53 -8.39 17.62
CA THR A 121 3.82 -7.65 18.68
C THR A 121 2.56 -7.00 18.11
N ARG A 122 1.43 -7.30 18.71
CA ARG A 122 0.12 -6.80 18.29
C ARG A 122 -0.49 -5.87 19.33
N VAL A 123 -1.06 -4.75 18.87
CA VAL A 123 -1.96 -3.93 19.71
C VAL A 123 -3.30 -4.66 19.81
N VAL A 124 -3.75 -4.87 21.05
CA VAL A 124 -4.98 -5.62 21.35
C VAL A 124 -6.02 -4.81 22.11
N GLU A 125 -5.63 -3.66 22.71
CA GLU A 125 -6.51 -2.79 23.43
C GLU A 125 -6.00 -1.35 23.35
N ALA A 126 -6.91 -0.39 23.32
CA ALA A 126 -6.61 1.04 23.32
C ALA A 126 -7.48 1.75 24.34
N ALA A 127 -6.89 2.67 25.10
CA ALA A 127 -7.59 3.51 26.06
C ALA A 127 -7.54 4.96 25.58
N ALA A 128 -8.70 5.48 25.18
CA ALA A 128 -8.88 6.87 24.75
C ALA A 128 -9.84 7.60 25.70
N LYS A 129 -9.60 8.88 25.91
CA LYS A 129 -10.46 9.75 26.70
C LYS A 129 -10.39 11.19 26.18
N ASP A 130 -11.52 11.85 26.07
CA ASP A 130 -11.65 13.25 25.64
C ASP A 130 -10.91 13.56 24.32
N GLY A 131 -11.04 12.66 23.34
CA GLY A 131 -10.39 12.78 22.04
C GLY A 131 -8.87 12.53 22.06
N GLN A 132 -8.33 11.94 23.10
CA GLN A 132 -6.91 11.63 23.18
C GLN A 132 -6.69 10.14 23.42
N LEU A 133 -5.94 9.47 22.54
CA LEU A 133 -5.45 8.13 22.76
C LEU A 133 -4.31 8.18 23.77
N GLN A 134 -4.54 7.62 24.98
CA GLN A 134 -3.64 7.75 26.12
C GLN A 134 -2.62 6.63 26.20
N ARG A 135 -3.04 5.41 25.85
CA ARG A 135 -2.19 4.21 25.92
C ARG A 135 -2.80 3.06 25.13
N VAL A 136 -1.96 2.13 24.73
CA VAL A 136 -2.37 0.85 24.12
C VAL A 136 -1.79 -0.32 24.90
N ARG A 137 -2.48 -1.46 24.90
CA ARG A 137 -1.96 -2.73 25.39
C ARG A 137 -1.50 -3.58 24.24
N THR A 138 -0.35 -4.18 24.40
CA THR A 138 0.25 -5.08 23.41
C THR A 138 0.33 -6.51 23.92
N GLU A 139 0.34 -7.45 22.99
CA GLU A 139 0.61 -8.88 23.18
C GLU A 139 1.63 -9.37 22.14
N GLY A 140 2.35 -10.43 22.47
CA GLY A 140 3.42 -10.98 21.65
C GLY A 140 4.78 -10.84 22.30
N ARG A 141 5.81 -10.40 21.58
CA ARG A 141 7.17 -10.22 22.11
C ARG A 141 7.25 -9.11 23.15
N GLU A 142 6.56 -7.99 22.91
CA GLU A 142 6.41 -6.92 23.88
C GLU A 142 4.99 -6.96 24.48
N VAL A 143 4.92 -7.22 25.77
CA VAL A 143 3.65 -7.31 26.51
C VAL A 143 3.54 -6.19 27.51
N GLY A 144 2.49 -5.42 27.41
CA GLY A 144 2.21 -4.36 28.40
C GLY A 144 1.50 -3.16 27.83
N TRP A 145 1.44 -2.12 28.66
CA TRP A 145 0.88 -0.83 28.30
C TRP A 145 1.97 0.11 27.81
N LEU A 146 1.78 0.61 26.60
CA LEU A 146 2.66 1.61 25.95
C LEU A 146 1.96 2.97 25.95
N LYS A 147 2.75 4.04 26.00
CA LYS A 147 2.30 5.43 25.89
C LYS A 147 3.08 6.17 24.82
N ALA A 148 2.39 7.07 24.13
CA ALA A 148 3.02 7.99 23.17
C ALA A 148 2.34 9.36 23.23
N SER A 149 3.07 10.37 22.74
CA SER A 149 2.49 11.70 22.52
C SER A 149 1.55 11.67 21.31
N VAL A 150 2.00 11.05 20.18
CA VAL A 150 1.22 10.90 18.96
C VAL A 150 1.25 9.45 18.48
N TRP A 151 0.14 9.02 17.92
CA TRP A 151 -0.07 7.67 17.40
C TRP A 151 -0.32 7.70 15.90
N ILE A 152 0.21 6.71 15.19
CA ILE A 152 -0.05 6.52 13.76
C ILE A 152 -0.64 5.13 13.54
N ASP A 153 -1.86 5.07 13.01
CA ASP A 153 -2.47 3.82 12.59
C ASP A 153 -2.06 3.50 11.14
N SER A 154 -1.11 2.58 11.00
CA SER A 154 -0.68 2.01 9.72
C SER A 154 -1.06 0.52 9.59
N THR A 155 -2.06 0.06 10.35
CA THR A 155 -2.48 -1.35 10.37
C THR A 155 -3.22 -1.81 9.13
N ALA A 156 -3.27 -1.00 8.10
CA ALA A 156 -3.98 -1.22 6.84
C ALA A 156 -5.51 -1.22 6.95
N ASP A 157 -6.07 -1.86 7.98
CA ASP A 157 -7.52 -2.00 8.19
C ASP A 157 -8.03 -1.16 9.38
N GLY A 158 -7.25 -0.14 9.81
CA GLY A 158 -7.65 0.79 10.86
C GLY A 158 -7.84 0.12 12.23
N ASN A 159 -7.03 -0.91 12.54
CA ASN A 159 -7.25 -1.69 13.76
C ASN A 159 -6.97 -0.90 15.03
N LEU A 160 -5.91 -0.07 15.07
CA LEU A 160 -5.64 0.80 16.20
C LEU A 160 -6.76 1.81 16.41
N SER A 161 -7.21 2.44 15.33
CA SER A 161 -8.29 3.42 15.31
C SER A 161 -9.60 2.81 15.80
N ALA A 162 -9.94 1.61 15.33
CA ALA A 162 -11.14 0.90 15.76
C ALA A 162 -11.09 0.52 17.27
N LEU A 163 -9.94 0.06 17.77
CA LEU A 163 -9.73 -0.21 19.19
C LEU A 163 -9.84 1.05 20.04
N ALA A 164 -9.44 2.21 19.51
CA ALA A 164 -9.56 3.50 20.17
C ALA A 164 -10.99 4.08 20.14
N GLY A 165 -11.90 3.48 19.35
CA GLY A 165 -13.28 3.92 19.20
C GLY A 165 -13.50 5.00 18.12
N ALA A 166 -12.57 5.12 17.16
CA ALA A 166 -12.73 6.01 16.02
C ALA A 166 -13.85 5.54 15.07
N GLU A 167 -14.56 6.50 14.47
CA GLU A 167 -15.57 6.24 13.44
C GLU A 167 -14.90 5.70 12.17
N PHE A 168 -15.53 4.73 11.50
CA PHE A 168 -15.03 4.18 10.24
C PHE A 168 -16.16 3.76 9.30
N GLN A 169 -15.85 3.66 8.02
CA GLN A 169 -16.67 3.08 6.97
C GLN A 169 -16.04 1.76 6.48
N ILE A 170 -16.83 0.86 5.93
CA ILE A 170 -16.36 -0.41 5.39
C ILE A 170 -17.16 -0.80 4.14
N GLY A 171 -16.44 -1.27 3.10
CA GLY A 171 -17.07 -1.67 1.85
C GLY A 171 -17.72 -0.51 1.08
N ARG A 172 -18.42 -0.83 0.00
CA ARG A 172 -19.15 0.15 -0.80
C ARG A 172 -20.50 0.51 -0.19
N ASP A 173 -20.99 1.69 -0.54
CA ASP A 173 -22.32 2.14 -0.11
C ASP A 173 -23.41 1.19 -0.61
N GLY A 174 -24.44 1.02 0.20
CA GLY A 174 -25.62 0.23 -0.08
C GLY A 174 -25.56 -1.20 0.44
N ASP A 175 -24.55 -2.01 0.09
CA ASP A 175 -24.46 -3.41 0.51
C ASP A 175 -23.25 -3.74 1.41
N GLY A 176 -22.31 -2.80 1.59
CA GLY A 176 -21.10 -3.01 2.39
C GLY A 176 -20.10 -4.00 1.77
N ALA A 177 -20.26 -4.35 0.49
CA ALA A 177 -19.39 -5.32 -0.16
C ALA A 177 -17.96 -4.82 -0.32
N LEU A 178 -17.01 -5.68 0.02
CA LEU A 178 -15.56 -5.42 -0.05
C LEU A 178 -14.97 -5.98 -1.35
N GLN A 179 -13.97 -5.30 -1.87
CA GLN A 179 -13.25 -5.79 -3.04
C GLN A 179 -12.60 -7.16 -2.75
N PRO A 180 -12.54 -8.07 -3.75
CA PRO A 180 -11.98 -9.41 -3.57
C PRO A 180 -10.51 -9.35 -3.17
N SER A 181 -10.11 -10.31 -2.36
CA SER A 181 -8.72 -10.51 -1.97
C SER A 181 -7.99 -11.45 -2.92
N THR A 182 -6.65 -11.42 -2.92
CA THR A 182 -5.81 -12.20 -3.83
C THR A 182 -4.69 -12.89 -3.05
N LEU A 183 -4.37 -14.13 -3.40
CA LEU A 183 -3.12 -14.80 -3.03
C LEU A 183 -2.23 -14.88 -4.26
N THR A 184 -1.16 -14.12 -4.31
CA THR A 184 -0.23 -14.11 -5.44
C THR A 184 0.81 -15.22 -5.30
N PHE A 185 1.41 -15.63 -6.41
CA PHE A 185 2.48 -16.63 -6.43
C PHE A 185 3.42 -16.38 -7.61
N GLY A 186 4.64 -16.90 -7.53
CA GLY A 186 5.66 -16.83 -8.56
C GLY A 186 5.96 -18.19 -9.17
N LEU A 187 6.18 -18.22 -10.49
CA LEU A 187 6.70 -19.38 -11.21
C LEU A 187 8.01 -19.01 -11.89
N THR A 188 8.96 -19.95 -11.86
CA THR A 188 10.25 -19.89 -12.57
C THR A 188 10.41 -21.11 -13.46
N ASN A 189 11.55 -21.21 -14.18
CA ASN A 189 11.80 -22.26 -15.18
C ASN A 189 10.75 -22.28 -16.31
N ILE A 190 10.33 -21.10 -16.74
CA ILE A 190 9.38 -20.90 -17.84
C ILE A 190 10.16 -20.90 -19.16
N ASP A 191 9.73 -21.71 -20.12
CA ASP A 191 10.29 -21.73 -21.48
C ASP A 191 9.51 -20.75 -22.38
N PHE A 192 9.90 -19.49 -22.34
CA PHE A 192 9.22 -18.43 -23.09
C PHE A 192 9.24 -18.67 -24.61
N ALA A 193 10.24 -19.37 -25.15
CA ALA A 193 10.30 -19.70 -26.57
C ALA A 193 9.14 -20.61 -27.02
N LYS A 194 8.53 -21.33 -26.09
CA LYS A 194 7.37 -22.20 -26.35
C LYS A 194 6.03 -21.52 -26.11
N ALA A 195 6.03 -20.19 -25.89
CA ALA A 195 4.79 -19.46 -25.64
C ALA A 195 3.90 -19.32 -26.89
N GLY A 196 4.46 -19.50 -28.09
CA GLY A 196 3.76 -19.32 -29.39
C GLY A 196 3.61 -17.84 -29.81
N VAL A 197 4.28 -16.94 -29.07
CA VAL A 197 4.39 -15.49 -29.33
C VAL A 197 5.80 -15.04 -29.04
N ASP A 198 6.21 -13.92 -29.62
CA ASP A 198 7.49 -13.32 -29.30
C ASP A 198 7.46 -12.76 -27.88
N TYR A 199 8.41 -13.22 -27.07
CA TYR A 199 8.62 -12.73 -25.70
C TYR A 199 10.12 -12.54 -25.48
N PRO A 200 10.59 -11.35 -25.09
CA PRO A 200 12.01 -11.09 -24.91
C PRO A 200 12.59 -11.90 -23.75
N THR A 201 13.82 -12.37 -23.91
CA THR A 201 14.57 -13.10 -22.89
C THR A 201 15.86 -12.38 -22.47
N ASP A 202 16.20 -11.32 -23.18
CA ASP A 202 17.38 -10.46 -22.96
C ASP A 202 17.07 -9.13 -22.29
N ARG A 203 15.80 -8.80 -22.16
CA ARG A 203 15.26 -7.62 -21.46
C ARG A 203 13.89 -7.93 -20.88
N LEU A 204 13.36 -7.03 -20.07
CA LEU A 204 11.94 -7.12 -19.65
C LEU A 204 11.01 -6.86 -20.85
N PRO A 205 9.88 -7.58 -20.95
CA PRO A 205 8.90 -7.34 -22.01
C PRO A 205 8.25 -5.97 -21.81
N ASN A 206 7.84 -5.34 -22.89
CA ASN A 206 6.93 -4.22 -22.82
C ASN A 206 5.48 -4.70 -22.55
N TRP A 207 4.57 -3.74 -22.32
CA TRP A 207 3.17 -4.06 -21.98
C TRP A 207 2.47 -4.90 -23.05
N ALA A 208 2.68 -4.59 -24.35
CA ALA A 208 2.05 -5.33 -25.45
C ALA A 208 2.57 -6.78 -25.54
N GLU A 209 3.87 -6.97 -25.37
CA GLU A 209 4.51 -8.30 -25.35
C GLU A 209 4.01 -9.12 -24.14
N MET A 210 3.89 -8.51 -22.97
CA MET A 210 3.33 -9.15 -21.78
C MET A 210 1.87 -9.56 -21.98
N ILE A 211 1.04 -8.70 -22.55
CA ILE A 211 -0.37 -9.01 -22.84
C ILE A 211 -0.47 -10.10 -23.91
N ALA A 212 0.35 -10.07 -24.97
CA ALA A 212 0.38 -11.12 -26.00
C ALA A 212 0.71 -12.48 -25.38
N PHE A 213 1.72 -12.54 -24.50
CA PHE A 213 2.05 -13.76 -23.75
C PHE A 213 0.90 -14.24 -22.88
N ASN A 214 0.32 -13.36 -22.07
CA ASN A 214 -0.80 -13.70 -21.18
C ASN A 214 -2.00 -14.24 -21.97
N ASN A 215 -2.31 -13.67 -23.14
CA ASN A 215 -3.38 -14.14 -24.02
C ASN A 215 -3.09 -15.53 -24.58
N ALA A 216 -1.85 -15.77 -25.02
CA ALA A 216 -1.44 -17.07 -25.56
C ALA A 216 -1.59 -18.18 -24.51
N VAL A 217 -1.08 -17.96 -23.30
CA VAL A 217 -1.16 -18.96 -22.21
C VAL A 217 -2.54 -19.09 -21.60
N SER A 218 -3.40 -18.10 -21.76
CA SER A 218 -4.79 -18.15 -21.27
C SER A 218 -5.66 -19.19 -21.99
N VAL A 219 -5.20 -19.76 -23.12
CA VAL A 219 -5.96 -20.81 -23.83
C VAL A 219 -6.17 -22.02 -22.91
N VAL A 220 -5.10 -22.57 -22.34
CA VAL A 220 -5.19 -23.74 -21.46
C VAL A 220 -5.97 -23.45 -20.16
N TYR A 221 -5.92 -22.20 -19.70
CA TYR A 221 -6.73 -21.77 -18.56
C TYR A 221 -8.23 -21.76 -18.87
N ARG A 222 -8.62 -21.21 -20.03
CA ARG A 222 -10.03 -21.20 -20.49
C ARG A 222 -10.55 -22.61 -20.75
N GLU A 223 -9.73 -23.51 -21.31
CA GLU A 223 -10.07 -24.92 -21.48
C GLU A 223 -10.32 -25.61 -20.15
N ALA A 224 -9.41 -25.45 -19.18
CA ALA A 224 -9.58 -26.01 -17.84
C ALA A 224 -10.83 -25.45 -17.14
N LYS A 225 -11.12 -24.17 -17.32
CA LYS A 225 -12.32 -23.54 -16.77
C LYS A 225 -13.61 -24.09 -17.42
N ALA A 226 -13.63 -24.28 -18.73
CA ALA A 226 -14.74 -24.89 -19.45
C ALA A 226 -14.97 -26.36 -19.04
N ALA A 227 -13.91 -27.07 -18.68
CA ALA A 227 -13.97 -28.42 -18.14
C ALA A 227 -14.40 -28.49 -16.65
N GLY A 228 -14.59 -27.35 -15.98
CA GLY A 228 -14.93 -27.28 -14.56
C GLY A 228 -13.77 -27.57 -13.60
N GLU A 229 -12.54 -27.61 -14.09
CA GLU A 229 -11.35 -27.86 -13.29
C GLU A 229 -10.78 -26.59 -12.61
N VAL A 230 -11.18 -25.43 -13.12
CA VAL A 230 -10.87 -24.10 -12.56
C VAL A 230 -12.17 -23.34 -12.36
N ASP A 231 -12.44 -22.92 -11.14
CA ASP A 231 -13.64 -22.17 -10.75
C ASP A 231 -13.36 -20.72 -10.30
N ILE A 232 -12.14 -20.21 -10.58
CA ILE A 232 -11.74 -18.85 -10.22
C ILE A 232 -12.62 -17.85 -11.00
N PRO A 233 -13.24 -16.84 -10.33
CA PRO A 233 -14.05 -15.82 -10.99
C PRO A 233 -13.20 -14.78 -11.72
N LYS A 234 -12.39 -15.25 -12.68
CA LYS A 234 -11.54 -14.51 -13.60
C LYS A 234 -11.49 -15.25 -14.93
N ASN A 235 -11.34 -14.55 -16.04
CA ASN A 235 -11.46 -15.16 -17.36
C ASN A 235 -10.11 -15.37 -18.06
N GLU A 236 -9.06 -14.74 -17.56
CA GLU A 236 -7.75 -14.72 -18.21
C GLU A 236 -6.63 -14.84 -17.18
N VAL A 237 -5.50 -15.33 -17.64
CA VAL A 237 -4.26 -15.34 -16.88
C VAL A 237 -3.65 -13.93 -16.91
N PHE A 238 -3.10 -13.50 -15.79
CA PHE A 238 -2.37 -12.26 -15.66
C PHE A 238 -1.06 -12.51 -14.93
N GLY A 239 -0.05 -12.92 -15.70
CA GLY A 239 1.33 -13.09 -15.27
C GLY A 239 2.10 -11.79 -15.52
N LEU A 240 2.87 -11.38 -14.54
CA LEU A 240 3.66 -10.16 -14.54
C LEU A 240 5.14 -10.53 -14.55
N PRO A 241 5.98 -9.88 -15.36
CA PRO A 241 7.41 -10.16 -15.39
C PRO A 241 8.03 -9.81 -14.02
N TYR A 242 8.90 -10.68 -13.56
CA TYR A 242 9.72 -10.43 -12.40
C TYR A 242 11.01 -9.71 -12.82
N PRO A 243 11.67 -8.92 -11.95
CA PRO A 243 12.89 -8.19 -12.33
C PRO A 243 14.03 -9.03 -12.87
N ASP A 244 14.06 -10.34 -12.56
CA ASP A 244 15.06 -11.30 -13.07
C ASP A 244 14.90 -11.62 -14.57
N GLY A 245 13.80 -11.20 -15.20
CA GLY A 245 13.46 -11.49 -16.60
C GLY A 245 13.18 -12.96 -16.92
N LYS A 246 13.16 -13.86 -15.93
CA LYS A 246 13.03 -15.32 -16.09
C LYS A 246 11.83 -15.91 -15.35
N SER A 247 11.30 -15.18 -14.39
CA SER A 247 10.17 -15.57 -13.56
C SER A 247 8.94 -14.71 -13.85
N LEU A 248 7.78 -15.26 -13.58
CA LEU A 248 6.51 -14.52 -13.61
C LEU A 248 5.82 -14.57 -12.26
N LEU A 249 5.27 -13.44 -11.85
CA LEU A 249 4.36 -13.33 -10.72
C LEU A 249 2.92 -13.33 -11.23
N PHE A 250 2.06 -14.11 -10.59
CA PHE A 250 0.64 -14.24 -10.96
C PHE A 250 -0.27 -13.56 -9.92
N ASN A 251 -1.02 -12.56 -10.38
CA ASN A 251 -2.10 -11.92 -9.63
C ASN A 251 -3.45 -12.42 -10.18
N ASN A 252 -3.72 -13.72 -9.98
CA ASN A 252 -4.83 -14.40 -10.67
C ASN A 252 -5.90 -14.94 -9.75
N THR A 253 -5.60 -15.27 -8.49
CA THR A 253 -6.63 -15.73 -7.57
C THR A 253 -7.61 -14.59 -7.28
N ARG A 254 -8.85 -14.94 -6.99
CA ARG A 254 -9.90 -13.97 -6.68
C ARG A 254 -10.85 -14.56 -5.65
N VAL A 255 -10.65 -14.19 -4.39
CA VAL A 255 -11.44 -14.67 -3.27
C VAL A 255 -12.42 -13.59 -2.86
N LEU A 256 -13.71 -13.90 -3.03
CA LEU A 256 -14.83 -12.98 -2.77
C LEU A 256 -15.25 -13.03 -1.29
N GLY A 257 -15.91 -11.97 -0.81
CA GLY A 257 -16.53 -11.92 0.51
C GLY A 257 -15.56 -11.91 1.69
N VAL A 258 -14.30 -11.51 1.47
CA VAL A 258 -13.28 -11.45 2.51
C VAL A 258 -13.45 -10.17 3.31
N ASP A 259 -13.73 -10.30 4.60
CA ASP A 259 -13.83 -9.20 5.54
C ASP A 259 -12.71 -9.30 6.58
N PRO A 260 -11.65 -8.46 6.47
CA PRO A 260 -10.49 -8.54 7.38
C PRO A 260 -10.82 -8.14 8.82
N THR A 261 -12.02 -7.64 9.07
CA THR A 261 -12.48 -7.27 10.41
C THR A 261 -13.15 -8.42 11.15
N LYS A 262 -13.49 -9.49 10.44
CA LYS A 262 -14.13 -10.69 11.00
C LYS A 262 -13.07 -11.76 11.32
N PRO A 263 -13.08 -12.30 12.55
CA PRO A 263 -12.19 -13.40 12.91
C PRO A 263 -12.30 -14.58 11.94
N GLY A 264 -11.15 -15.13 11.52
CA GLY A 264 -11.08 -16.31 10.65
C GLY A 264 -11.27 -16.03 9.16
N SER A 265 -11.84 -14.87 8.77
CA SER A 265 -12.15 -14.57 7.37
C SER A 265 -10.91 -14.54 6.46
N VAL A 266 -9.81 -13.99 6.93
CA VAL A 266 -8.55 -13.90 6.17
C VAL A 266 -7.86 -15.27 6.06
N GLU A 267 -7.92 -16.08 7.12
CA GLU A 267 -7.41 -17.44 7.15
C GLU A 267 -8.19 -18.38 6.22
N ASP A 268 -9.52 -18.26 6.21
CA ASP A 268 -10.39 -18.99 5.27
C ASP A 268 -10.10 -18.57 3.83
N ALA A 269 -9.98 -17.28 3.59
CA ALA A 269 -9.62 -16.71 2.30
C ALA A 269 -8.24 -17.21 1.82
N LYS A 270 -7.28 -17.37 2.71
CA LYS A 270 -5.96 -17.88 2.35
C LYS A 270 -6.05 -19.35 1.90
N ARG A 271 -6.80 -20.20 2.61
CA ARG A 271 -7.03 -21.61 2.20
C ARG A 271 -7.70 -21.69 0.82
N GLU A 272 -8.70 -20.86 0.58
CA GLU A 272 -9.34 -20.77 -0.74
C GLU A 272 -8.37 -20.25 -1.81
N GLY A 273 -7.55 -19.24 -1.50
CA GLY A 273 -6.52 -18.74 -2.39
C GLY A 273 -5.48 -19.81 -2.77
N GLU A 274 -5.05 -20.63 -1.80
CA GLU A 274 -4.13 -21.77 -2.03
C GLU A 274 -4.77 -22.82 -2.95
N ARG A 275 -6.05 -23.11 -2.78
CA ARG A 275 -6.80 -24.00 -3.67
C ARG A 275 -6.81 -23.46 -5.09
N GLN A 276 -7.10 -22.16 -5.27
CA GLN A 276 -7.11 -21.49 -6.57
C GLN A 276 -5.70 -21.46 -7.21
N VAL A 277 -4.65 -21.23 -6.44
CA VAL A 277 -3.25 -21.31 -6.92
C VAL A 277 -2.96 -22.68 -7.50
N ASN A 278 -3.32 -23.77 -6.79
CA ASN A 278 -3.10 -25.13 -7.25
C ASN A 278 -3.86 -25.44 -8.56
N GLN A 279 -5.11 -25.00 -8.68
CA GLN A 279 -5.89 -25.12 -9.92
C GLN A 279 -5.21 -24.40 -11.08
N LEU A 280 -4.74 -23.17 -10.85
CA LEU A 280 -4.11 -22.36 -11.89
C LEU A 280 -2.77 -22.97 -12.33
N ILE A 281 -1.94 -23.45 -11.41
CA ILE A 281 -0.67 -24.13 -11.74
C ILE A 281 -0.94 -25.38 -12.56
N ALA A 282 -1.92 -26.19 -12.18
CA ALA A 282 -2.29 -27.41 -12.91
C ALA A 282 -2.74 -27.09 -14.34
N ALA A 283 -3.54 -26.06 -14.51
CA ALA A 283 -3.97 -25.59 -15.84
C ALA A 283 -2.78 -25.07 -16.68
N LEU A 284 -1.94 -24.22 -16.12
CA LEU A 284 -0.78 -23.64 -16.81
C LEU A 284 0.22 -24.70 -17.26
N LYS A 285 0.45 -25.76 -16.47
CA LYS A 285 1.37 -26.86 -16.84
C LYS A 285 0.97 -27.64 -18.08
N ARG A 286 -0.24 -27.48 -18.60
CA ARG A 286 -0.67 -28.03 -19.89
C ARG A 286 -0.09 -27.24 -21.07
N HIS A 287 0.30 -25.99 -20.86
CA HIS A 287 0.92 -25.18 -21.88
C HIS A 287 2.42 -25.53 -22.00
N PRO A 288 2.99 -25.72 -23.20
CA PRO A 288 4.40 -26.09 -23.39
C PRO A 288 5.40 -25.17 -22.70
N ALA A 289 5.10 -23.88 -22.60
CA ALA A 289 5.95 -22.90 -21.91
C ALA A 289 6.07 -23.18 -20.40
N PHE A 290 5.09 -23.82 -19.79
CA PHE A 290 5.04 -24.09 -18.33
C PHE A 290 5.28 -25.57 -17.98
N ALA A 291 5.58 -26.43 -18.95
CA ALA A 291 5.74 -27.87 -18.70
C ALA A 291 6.77 -28.18 -17.59
N ASN A 292 7.85 -27.40 -17.54
CA ASN A 292 8.93 -27.53 -16.55
C ASN A 292 8.89 -26.44 -15.47
N ALA A 293 7.85 -25.59 -15.44
CA ALA A 293 7.76 -24.51 -14.49
C ALA A 293 7.68 -25.03 -13.04
N THR A 294 8.37 -24.35 -12.15
CA THR A 294 8.40 -24.63 -10.71
C THR A 294 7.90 -23.42 -9.95
N VAL A 295 7.30 -23.70 -8.78
CA VAL A 295 6.87 -22.65 -7.86
C VAL A 295 8.09 -22.01 -7.22
N ASP A 296 8.26 -20.70 -7.41
CA ASP A 296 9.29 -19.91 -6.72
C ASP A 296 8.80 -19.52 -5.32
N PHE A 297 7.58 -19.00 -5.23
CA PHE A 297 6.93 -18.68 -3.97
C PHE A 297 5.40 -18.71 -4.09
N ILE A 298 4.74 -18.86 -2.96
CA ILE A 298 3.33 -18.55 -2.74
C ILE A 298 3.30 -17.51 -1.61
N SER A 299 2.50 -16.46 -1.77
CA SER A 299 2.35 -15.39 -0.78
C SER A 299 2.09 -15.93 0.62
N THR A 300 2.82 -15.41 1.60
CA THR A 300 2.71 -15.85 2.99
C THR A 300 1.46 -15.31 3.68
N LYS A 301 0.95 -14.16 3.20
CA LYS A 301 -0.29 -13.53 3.68
C LYS A 301 -1.25 -13.31 2.52
N MET A 302 -2.54 -13.24 2.83
CA MET A 302 -3.57 -12.85 1.87
C MET A 302 -3.43 -11.37 1.51
N GLY A 303 -3.48 -11.05 0.23
CA GLY A 303 -3.51 -9.67 -0.28
C GLY A 303 -4.92 -9.10 -0.17
N VAL A 304 -5.22 -8.50 0.97
CA VAL A 304 -6.49 -7.84 1.23
C VAL A 304 -6.47 -6.45 0.59
N ARG A 305 -7.43 -6.19 -0.31
CA ARG A 305 -7.51 -4.89 -1.01
C ARG A 305 -8.18 -3.82 -0.19
N GLU A 306 -9.21 -4.18 0.57
CA GLU A 306 -10.06 -3.24 1.28
C GLU A 306 -10.42 -3.75 2.68
N GLY A 307 -10.49 -2.83 3.62
CA GLY A 307 -10.95 -3.03 4.98
C GLY A 307 -11.65 -1.76 5.48
N ARG A 308 -11.43 -1.38 6.75
CA ARG A 308 -11.96 -0.12 7.29
C ARG A 308 -11.27 1.08 6.66
N ARG A 309 -12.04 2.11 6.40
CA ARG A 309 -11.58 3.48 6.12
C ARG A 309 -12.00 4.34 7.31
N VAL A 310 -11.03 4.81 8.08
CA VAL A 310 -11.29 5.61 9.27
C VAL A 310 -11.78 7.01 8.84
N VAL A 311 -12.83 7.49 9.46
CA VAL A 311 -13.35 8.83 9.15
C VAL A 311 -12.37 9.88 9.66
N GLY A 312 -11.90 10.72 8.76
CA GLY A 312 -11.04 11.88 9.04
C GLY A 312 -11.81 13.18 9.08
N ASP A 313 -11.07 14.28 9.26
CA ASP A 313 -11.64 15.64 9.17
C ASP A 313 -12.07 15.99 7.73
N TYR A 314 -11.60 15.24 6.75
CA TYR A 314 -12.03 15.30 5.35
C TYR A 314 -12.16 13.87 4.80
N ILE A 315 -13.21 13.61 4.03
CA ILE A 315 -13.41 12.33 3.33
C ILE A 315 -13.08 12.56 1.86
N LEU A 316 -12.00 11.97 1.38
CA LEU A 316 -11.60 12.02 -0.02
C LEU A 316 -12.63 11.28 -0.89
N THR A 317 -13.08 11.89 -1.98
CA THR A 317 -14.17 11.38 -2.81
C THR A 317 -13.71 10.96 -4.21
N ALA A 318 -14.56 10.22 -4.93
CA ALA A 318 -14.35 9.94 -6.36
C ALA A 318 -14.26 11.24 -7.19
N GLU A 319 -15.03 12.26 -6.84
CA GLU A 319 -14.99 13.55 -7.53
C GLU A 319 -13.63 14.24 -7.37
N ASP A 320 -13.03 14.18 -6.17
CA ASP A 320 -11.67 14.70 -5.94
C ASP A 320 -10.62 14.01 -6.82
N CYS A 321 -10.80 12.73 -7.08
CA CYS A 321 -9.91 11.96 -7.96
C CYS A 321 -10.13 12.35 -9.44
N LEU A 322 -11.39 12.34 -9.89
CA LEU A 322 -11.76 12.50 -11.31
C LEU A 322 -11.80 13.96 -11.77
N ARG A 323 -11.83 14.91 -10.84
CA ARG A 323 -11.61 16.35 -11.08
C ARG A 323 -10.34 16.80 -10.39
N PRO A 324 -9.16 16.29 -10.76
CA PRO A 324 -7.90 16.29 -10.02
C PRO A 324 -7.79 17.40 -8.98
N ALA A 325 -8.34 17.16 -7.78
CA ALA A 325 -8.48 18.18 -6.75
C ALA A 325 -7.13 18.68 -6.25
N LYS A 326 -7.03 19.98 -6.02
CA LYS A 326 -5.86 20.63 -5.45
C LYS A 326 -6.25 21.22 -4.09
N PHE A 327 -5.49 20.87 -3.06
CA PHE A 327 -5.75 21.29 -1.68
C PHE A 327 -4.59 22.09 -1.13
N ASP A 328 -4.88 23.19 -0.42
CA ASP A 328 -3.87 24.03 0.23
C ASP A 328 -3.12 23.26 1.34
N ASP A 329 -3.76 22.28 1.95
CA ASP A 329 -3.20 21.39 2.96
C ASP A 329 -2.70 20.06 2.37
N MET A 330 -2.25 20.06 1.11
CA MET A 330 -1.65 18.91 0.45
C MET A 330 -0.48 18.33 1.25
N ILE A 331 -0.45 17.01 1.39
CA ILE A 331 0.66 16.26 2.01
C ILE A 331 1.21 15.14 1.14
N ALA A 332 0.46 14.71 0.13
CA ALA A 332 0.83 13.67 -0.82
C ALA A 332 0.07 13.86 -2.14
N ALA A 333 0.49 13.17 -3.18
CA ALA A 333 -0.20 13.09 -4.47
C ALA A 333 -0.50 11.64 -4.85
N CYS A 334 -1.55 11.44 -5.65
CA CYS A 334 -1.91 10.14 -6.20
C CYS A 334 -2.25 10.26 -7.67
N ALA A 335 -1.60 9.46 -8.52
CA ALA A 335 -1.87 9.35 -9.96
C ALA A 335 -2.51 8.00 -10.35
N TYR A 336 -2.77 7.11 -9.39
CA TYR A 336 -3.38 5.84 -9.71
C TYR A 336 -4.87 6.02 -9.99
N MET A 337 -5.36 5.34 -11.02
CA MET A 337 -6.77 5.36 -11.41
C MET A 337 -7.68 4.83 -10.29
N ILE A 338 -8.97 5.11 -10.37
CA ILE A 338 -9.97 4.36 -9.63
C ILE A 338 -10.00 2.95 -10.22
N ASP A 339 -9.65 1.95 -9.43
CA ASP A 339 -9.56 0.54 -9.81
C ASP A 339 -10.36 -0.30 -8.81
N ILE A 340 -11.64 -0.50 -9.11
CA ILE A 340 -12.56 -1.27 -8.27
C ILE A 340 -12.69 -2.67 -8.86
N HIS A 341 -12.12 -3.64 -8.18
CA HIS A 341 -12.38 -5.04 -8.48
C HIS A 341 -13.80 -5.43 -8.05
N ASN A 342 -14.61 -5.93 -8.97
CA ASN A 342 -16.01 -6.25 -8.70
C ASN A 342 -16.15 -7.17 -7.46
N PRO A 343 -16.84 -6.73 -6.40
CA PRO A 343 -17.03 -7.52 -5.18
C PRO A 343 -17.87 -8.79 -5.37
N SER A 344 -18.69 -8.82 -6.42
CA SER A 344 -19.68 -9.88 -6.62
C SER A 344 -19.33 -10.86 -7.75
N GLY A 345 -18.15 -10.71 -8.39
CA GLY A 345 -17.80 -11.58 -9.52
C GLY A 345 -16.52 -11.20 -10.23
N SER A 346 -16.48 -11.45 -11.54
CA SER A 346 -15.37 -11.09 -12.40
C SER A 346 -15.41 -9.61 -12.80
N GLY A 347 -14.28 -9.13 -13.36
CA GLY A 347 -14.15 -7.79 -13.92
C GLY A 347 -13.71 -6.73 -12.91
N SER A 348 -13.42 -5.55 -13.42
CA SER A 348 -13.04 -4.35 -12.66
C SER A 348 -13.66 -3.13 -13.33
N GLN A 349 -13.99 -2.12 -12.53
CA GLN A 349 -14.31 -0.77 -13.00
C GLN A 349 -13.03 0.04 -12.92
N LEU A 350 -12.64 0.64 -14.03
CA LEU A 350 -11.42 1.45 -14.15
C LEU A 350 -11.79 2.86 -14.64
N GLU A 351 -11.36 3.89 -13.90
CA GLU A 351 -11.56 5.28 -14.29
C GLU A 351 -10.24 6.06 -14.14
N ILE A 352 -9.74 6.57 -15.27
CA ILE A 352 -8.44 7.24 -15.34
C ILE A 352 -8.53 8.64 -14.74
N ILE A 353 -7.49 9.05 -14.03
CA ILE A 353 -7.37 10.41 -13.52
C ILE A 353 -7.06 11.34 -14.71
N PRO A 354 -7.92 12.33 -14.99
CA PRO A 354 -7.68 13.27 -16.09
C PRO A 354 -6.40 14.10 -15.90
N PRO A 355 -5.84 14.69 -16.98
CA PRO A 355 -4.70 15.59 -16.85
C PRO A 355 -4.90 16.66 -15.76
N PRO A 356 -3.87 16.95 -14.95
CA PRO A 356 -2.45 16.59 -15.08
C PRO A 356 -2.10 15.16 -14.65
N GLY A 357 -3.08 14.27 -14.43
CA GLY A 357 -2.88 12.87 -14.16
C GLY A 357 -2.65 12.55 -12.67
N TYR A 358 -2.91 13.48 -11.75
CA TYR A 358 -2.83 13.25 -10.31
C TYR A 358 -3.68 14.27 -9.53
N TYR A 359 -4.15 13.83 -8.35
CA TYR A 359 -4.83 14.66 -7.38
C TYR A 359 -4.05 14.75 -6.08
N HIS A 360 -4.38 15.73 -5.24
CA HIS A 360 -3.78 15.91 -3.93
C HIS A 360 -4.49 15.07 -2.86
N ILE A 361 -3.72 14.59 -1.91
CA ILE A 361 -4.23 14.02 -0.65
C ILE A 361 -4.03 15.09 0.42
N PRO A 362 -5.12 15.60 1.03
CA PRO A 362 -5.03 16.67 2.01
C PRO A 362 -4.67 16.13 3.41
N TYR A 363 -4.00 16.92 4.22
CA TYR A 363 -3.66 16.59 5.61
C TYR A 363 -4.89 16.21 6.44
N ARG A 364 -6.01 16.87 6.19
CA ARG A 364 -7.28 16.58 6.86
C ARG A 364 -7.80 15.16 6.66
N SER A 365 -7.40 14.46 5.60
CA SER A 365 -7.82 13.07 5.34
C SER A 365 -7.06 12.04 6.17
N ILE A 366 -5.91 12.41 6.75
CA ILE A 366 -5.13 11.52 7.62
C ILE A 366 -5.29 11.84 9.12
N ARG A 367 -6.04 12.86 9.50
CA ARG A 367 -6.36 13.17 10.88
C ARG A 367 -7.62 12.43 11.29
N ALA A 368 -7.54 11.48 12.23
CA ALA A 368 -8.71 10.75 12.71
C ALA A 368 -9.71 11.72 13.38
N LYS A 369 -10.95 11.77 12.87
CA LYS A 369 -11.99 12.66 13.39
C LYS A 369 -12.27 12.37 14.88
N GLY A 370 -12.32 13.43 15.65
CA GLY A 370 -12.55 13.32 17.10
C GLY A 370 -11.31 12.99 17.93
N PHE A 371 -10.14 12.76 17.31
CA PHE A 371 -8.88 12.51 18.00
C PHE A 371 -7.90 13.66 17.81
N ARG A 372 -7.19 14.03 18.87
CA ARG A 372 -6.18 15.09 18.87
C ARG A 372 -4.77 14.59 18.56
N ASN A 373 -4.52 13.30 18.76
CA ASN A 373 -3.19 12.71 18.65
C ASN A 373 -3.16 11.37 17.89
N LEU A 374 -4.12 11.14 16.98
CA LEU A 374 -4.18 9.94 16.14
C LEU A 374 -4.18 10.32 14.67
N LEU A 375 -3.15 9.89 13.97
CA LEU A 375 -2.98 10.02 12.52
C LEU A 375 -3.11 8.66 11.83
N LEU A 376 -3.43 8.69 10.54
CA LEU A 376 -3.62 7.53 9.67
C LEU A 376 -2.48 7.47 8.66
N GLY A 377 -1.72 6.36 8.63
CA GLY A 377 -0.51 6.24 7.81
C GLY A 377 -0.56 5.09 6.80
N SER A 378 -1.76 4.62 6.41
CA SER A 378 -1.90 3.53 5.44
C SER A 378 -3.18 3.66 4.61
N ARG A 379 -3.61 2.59 3.92
CA ARG A 379 -4.84 2.60 3.12
C ARG A 379 -6.12 2.87 3.93
N CYS A 380 -6.05 2.84 5.24
CA CYS A 380 -7.20 3.16 6.12
C CYS A 380 -7.50 4.66 6.26
N ILE A 381 -6.79 5.55 5.54
CA ILE A 381 -7.12 6.98 5.54
C ILE A 381 -8.56 7.23 5.09
N SER A 382 -9.04 8.44 5.38
CA SER A 382 -10.42 8.84 5.13
C SER A 382 -10.71 9.06 3.65
N GLY A 383 -11.57 8.24 3.10
CA GLY A 383 -12.05 8.35 1.71
C GLY A 383 -13.24 7.45 1.44
N THR A 384 -13.97 7.71 0.34
CA THR A 384 -15.02 6.83 -0.14
C THR A 384 -14.45 5.51 -0.66
N HIS A 385 -15.29 4.52 -0.92
CA HIS A 385 -14.90 3.24 -1.53
C HIS A 385 -14.14 3.43 -2.86
N GLU A 386 -14.59 4.38 -3.68
CA GLU A 386 -13.99 4.69 -4.97
C GLU A 386 -12.62 5.36 -4.80
N ALA A 387 -12.53 6.41 -3.99
CA ALA A 387 -11.26 7.08 -3.73
C ALA A 387 -10.23 6.13 -3.12
N HIS A 388 -10.68 5.26 -2.18
CA HIS A 388 -9.83 4.23 -1.60
C HIS A 388 -9.25 3.30 -2.66
N SER A 389 -10.02 2.92 -3.68
CA SER A 389 -9.55 2.04 -4.76
C SER A 389 -8.39 2.65 -5.55
N SER A 390 -8.26 3.98 -5.53
CA SER A 390 -7.18 4.74 -6.15
C SER A 390 -5.96 4.84 -5.20
N TYR A 391 -6.09 5.45 -4.03
CA TYR A 391 -4.91 5.74 -3.18
C TYR A 391 -4.33 4.52 -2.42
N ARG A 392 -4.95 3.35 -2.47
CA ARG A 392 -4.50 2.13 -1.72
C ARG A 392 -3.23 1.46 -2.24
N VAL A 393 -2.64 1.93 -3.34
CA VAL A 393 -1.43 1.36 -3.94
C VAL A 393 -0.15 1.90 -3.30
N MET A 394 0.99 1.21 -3.52
CA MET A 394 2.21 1.44 -2.74
C MET A 394 2.78 2.85 -2.84
N ALA A 395 2.80 3.46 -4.03
CA ALA A 395 3.43 4.76 -4.23
C ALA A 395 2.76 5.88 -3.40
N PRO A 396 1.43 6.15 -3.50
CA PRO A 396 0.80 7.13 -2.64
C PRO A 396 0.81 6.72 -1.16
N LEU A 397 0.74 5.42 -0.82
CA LEU A 397 0.82 4.98 0.58
C LEU A 397 2.19 5.24 1.21
N CYS A 398 3.26 5.18 0.44
CA CYS A 398 4.59 5.59 0.89
C CYS A 398 4.59 7.08 1.27
N ALA A 399 4.08 7.95 0.39
CA ALA A 399 4.00 9.39 0.62
C ALA A 399 3.06 9.76 1.79
N ILE A 400 1.90 9.10 1.88
CA ILE A 400 0.96 9.27 3.01
C ILE A 400 1.62 8.90 4.33
N GLY A 401 2.33 7.76 4.37
CA GLY A 401 3.07 7.32 5.55
C GLY A 401 4.15 8.32 5.94
N GLN A 402 4.95 8.78 4.97
CA GLN A 402 5.99 9.78 5.21
C GLN A 402 5.39 11.06 5.80
N ALA A 403 4.27 11.53 5.26
CA ALA A 403 3.59 12.72 5.76
C ALA A 403 3.00 12.54 7.17
N ALA A 404 2.42 11.38 7.46
CA ALA A 404 1.93 11.06 8.80
C ALA A 404 3.07 11.05 9.82
N GLY A 405 4.24 10.50 9.44
CA GLY A 405 5.44 10.46 10.27
C GLY A 405 5.97 11.85 10.57
N VAL A 406 6.15 12.69 9.55
CA VAL A 406 6.57 14.09 9.70
C VAL A 406 5.62 14.85 10.61
N ALA A 407 4.31 14.79 10.34
CA ALA A 407 3.30 15.50 11.13
C ALA A 407 3.28 15.04 12.59
N ALA A 408 3.39 13.73 12.85
CA ALA A 408 3.47 13.19 14.20
C ALA A 408 4.69 13.69 14.96
N ALA A 409 5.86 13.67 14.32
CA ALA A 409 7.10 14.14 14.92
C ALA A 409 7.06 15.63 15.22
N LEU A 410 6.61 16.46 14.29
CA LEU A 410 6.46 17.91 14.52
C LEU A 410 5.48 18.20 15.66
N THR A 411 4.35 17.49 15.71
CA THR A 411 3.40 17.63 16.82
C THR A 411 4.07 17.35 18.18
N ALA A 412 4.78 16.23 18.27
CA ALA A 412 5.42 15.80 19.51
C ALA A 412 6.61 16.69 19.91
N THR A 413 7.52 16.99 18.98
CA THR A 413 8.76 17.75 19.26
C THR A 413 8.52 19.23 19.51
N LEU A 414 7.48 19.82 18.89
CA LEU A 414 7.04 21.19 19.16
C LEU A 414 6.13 21.32 20.38
N GLY A 415 5.84 20.22 21.09
CA GLY A 415 5.01 20.20 22.29
C GLY A 415 3.54 20.56 22.03
N LYS A 416 3.05 20.38 20.79
CA LYS A 416 1.65 20.62 20.45
C LYS A 416 0.76 19.51 21.05
N SER A 417 -0.45 19.87 21.48
CA SER A 417 -1.40 18.95 22.12
C SER A 417 -2.40 18.34 21.14
N ASP A 418 -2.50 18.91 19.95
CA ASP A 418 -3.42 18.51 18.89
C ASP A 418 -2.68 18.55 17.52
N VAL A 419 -2.80 17.50 16.74
CA VAL A 419 -2.26 17.43 15.36
C VAL A 419 -2.85 18.51 14.44
N ARG A 420 -3.98 19.12 14.82
CA ARG A 420 -4.63 20.24 14.13
C ARG A 420 -3.95 21.58 14.35
N GLU A 421 -3.08 21.68 15.37
CA GLU A 421 -2.29 22.88 15.63
C GLU A 421 -1.11 23.06 14.67
N LEU A 422 -0.81 22.03 13.86
CA LEU A 422 0.22 22.13 12.81
C LEU A 422 -0.31 22.92 11.63
N ASP A 423 0.49 23.88 11.18
CA ASP A 423 0.31 24.48 9.85
C ASP A 423 0.73 23.47 8.77
N SER A 424 -0.10 23.30 7.75
CA SER A 424 0.24 22.43 6.61
C SER A 424 1.51 22.89 5.87
N ALA A 425 1.86 24.18 5.94
CA ALA A 425 3.11 24.72 5.40
C ALA A 425 4.34 24.19 6.17
N GLU A 426 4.26 24.05 7.51
CA GLU A 426 5.31 23.43 8.33
C GLU A 426 5.54 21.96 7.91
N ILE A 427 4.44 21.22 7.69
CA ILE A 427 4.50 19.82 7.23
C ILE A 427 5.12 19.73 5.84
N ARG A 428 4.66 20.55 4.87
CA ARG A 428 5.19 20.56 3.51
C ARG A 428 6.67 20.93 3.46
N HIS A 429 7.09 21.89 4.28
CA HIS A 429 8.52 22.26 4.37
C HIS A 429 9.37 21.07 4.83
N ALA A 430 8.99 20.42 5.92
CA ALA A 430 9.71 19.25 6.44
C ALA A 430 9.67 18.03 5.48
N LEU A 431 8.55 17.85 4.77
CA LEU A 431 8.46 16.85 3.71
C LEU A 431 9.42 17.12 2.55
N HIS A 432 9.51 18.38 2.12
CA HIS A 432 10.44 18.80 1.07
C HIS A 432 11.90 18.60 1.51
N GLU A 433 12.26 18.92 2.76
CA GLU A 433 13.60 18.65 3.30
C GLU A 433 13.94 17.16 3.28
N GLN A 434 12.93 16.27 3.39
CA GLN A 434 13.08 14.82 3.23
C GLN A 434 12.91 14.33 1.78
N GLY A 435 12.96 15.24 0.79
CA GLY A 435 12.89 14.91 -0.63
C GLY A 435 11.52 14.50 -1.16
N ALA A 436 10.45 14.64 -0.37
CA ALA A 436 9.11 14.31 -0.81
C ALA A 436 8.55 15.36 -1.79
N PHE A 437 7.73 14.91 -2.74
CA PHE A 437 7.01 15.80 -3.65
C PHE A 437 5.88 16.52 -2.90
N VAL A 438 5.93 17.84 -2.92
CA VAL A 438 4.88 18.72 -2.42
C VAL A 438 4.70 19.92 -3.38
N GLU A 439 3.49 20.45 -3.46
CA GLU A 439 3.17 21.66 -4.23
C GLU A 439 2.74 22.79 -3.30
N GLY A 440 2.76 24.04 -3.81
CA GLY A 440 2.38 25.25 -3.10
C GLY A 440 3.56 26.08 -2.60
N GLU A 441 3.27 27.22 -2.02
CA GLU A 441 4.28 28.07 -1.40
C GLU A 441 4.86 27.37 -0.17
N MET A 442 6.17 27.18 -0.17
CA MET A 442 6.91 26.72 0.99
C MET A 442 7.44 27.92 1.75
N THR A 443 6.77 28.30 2.83
CA THR A 443 7.31 29.32 3.73
C THR A 443 8.31 28.67 4.66
N ASP A 444 9.55 29.18 4.68
CA ASP A 444 10.54 28.74 5.68
C ASP A 444 10.01 29.14 7.08
N PRO A 445 9.74 28.15 7.98
CA PRO A 445 9.25 28.44 9.32
C PRO A 445 10.20 29.32 10.15
N LYS A 446 11.50 29.33 9.80
CA LYS A 446 12.51 30.16 10.48
C LYS A 446 12.38 31.66 10.14
N LEU A 447 11.75 32.00 8.98
CA LEU A 447 11.51 33.38 8.59
C LEU A 447 10.30 34.00 9.32
N ASN A 448 9.40 33.19 9.88
CA ASN A 448 8.19 33.64 10.58
C ASN A 448 8.35 33.82 12.08
N GLN A 449 9.49 33.46 12.70
CA GLN A 449 9.74 33.65 14.14
C GLN A 449 10.21 35.06 14.51
N GLY A 450 10.20 35.99 13.56
CA GLY A 450 10.64 37.39 13.76
C GLY A 450 9.57 38.46 13.52
N ARG A 451 8.28 38.11 13.56
CA ARG A 451 7.19 39.10 13.45
C ARG A 451 6.23 39.05 14.62
#